data_cedf51927665a37fca4e53c51d673d2a
#
_entry.id   cedf51927665a37fca4e53c51d673d2a
#
_cell.length_a   1.000
_cell.length_b   1.000
_cell.length_c   1.000
_cell.angle_alpha   90.00
_cell.angle_beta   90.00
_cell.angle_gamma   90.00
#
_symmetry.space_group_name_H-M   'P 1'
#
loop_
_entity.id
_entity.type
_entity.pdbx_description
1 polymer ?
#
loop_
_entity_poly.entity_id
_entity_poly.type
_entity_poly.pdbx_seq_one_letter_code
_entity_poly.pdbx_strand_id
1 'polypeptide(L)'
;MVFSKGGFVSVPVVRAAASLHIPTIIHESDMTPGLANRLAIPAAQKVCCSFPETMQYLPKDKAVLSGSPVRQELFEGTRENGLRFTGFPDDGKPVLLVIGGSQGAACINAALRACLPELLKQMRIIHLCGKGNLDPSIRHPGEYVQYEYIESELKDLFALADMILSRAGANAICELLALRKPNLLIPLSAAASRGDQILNARSYEKQGYSMVLEEEKLTPEILPEKLQALYENRQRYIDAMSSAAQSNAIDIICGLIESCSNVT
;
A
#
# COMPACT_ATOMS: atom_id res chain seq x y z
N MET A 1 -20.73 9.05 -18.39
CA MET A 1 -19.30 9.13 -18.11
C MET A 1 -18.71 7.82 -17.66
N VAL A 2 -17.43 7.52 -17.94
CA VAL A 2 -16.69 6.32 -17.48
C VAL A 2 -15.49 6.76 -16.66
N PHE A 3 -15.34 6.14 -15.47
CA PHE A 3 -14.12 6.21 -14.66
C PHE A 3 -13.48 4.82 -14.57
N SER A 4 -12.19 4.69 -14.89
CA SER A 4 -11.49 3.40 -14.88
C SER A 4 -10.20 3.47 -14.07
N LYS A 5 -10.01 2.51 -13.16
CA LYS A 5 -8.75 2.30 -12.43
C LYS A 5 -7.78 1.34 -13.15
N GLY A 6 -8.02 1.03 -14.41
CA GLY A 6 -7.17 0.12 -15.19
C GLY A 6 -7.63 -1.35 -15.12
N GLY A 7 -6.69 -2.25 -15.39
CA GLY A 7 -6.96 -3.66 -15.57
C GLY A 7 -7.39 -4.00 -17.02
N PHE A 8 -7.10 -5.23 -17.48
CA PHE A 8 -7.29 -5.60 -18.90
C PHE A 8 -8.77 -5.56 -19.33
N VAL A 9 -9.71 -5.83 -18.42
CA VAL A 9 -11.16 -5.80 -18.66
C VAL A 9 -11.70 -4.38 -18.89
N SER A 10 -10.97 -3.34 -18.46
CA SER A 10 -11.38 -1.95 -18.67
C SER A 10 -11.16 -1.47 -20.12
N VAL A 11 -10.19 -2.05 -20.84
CA VAL A 11 -9.81 -1.61 -22.19
C VAL A 11 -10.97 -1.62 -23.18
N PRO A 12 -11.75 -2.71 -23.37
CA PRO A 12 -12.90 -2.68 -24.25
C PRO A 12 -13.97 -1.67 -23.82
N VAL A 13 -14.20 -1.50 -22.53
CA VAL A 13 -15.18 -0.53 -22.00
C VAL A 13 -14.77 0.91 -22.35
N VAL A 14 -13.50 1.28 -22.08
CA VAL A 14 -12.96 2.61 -22.38
C VAL A 14 -12.99 2.89 -23.88
N ARG A 15 -12.66 1.91 -24.71
CA ARG A 15 -12.71 2.07 -26.18
C ARG A 15 -14.13 2.20 -26.72
N ALA A 16 -15.08 1.42 -26.18
CA ALA A 16 -16.50 1.57 -26.53
C ALA A 16 -17.06 2.92 -26.10
N ALA A 17 -16.72 3.39 -24.88
CA ALA A 17 -17.08 4.73 -24.42
C ALA A 17 -16.57 5.82 -25.38
N ALA A 18 -15.31 5.73 -25.80
CA ALA A 18 -14.72 6.68 -26.75
C ALA A 18 -15.45 6.67 -28.12
N SER A 19 -15.83 5.51 -28.64
CA SER A 19 -16.58 5.40 -29.91
C SER A 19 -18.00 6.00 -29.82
N LEU A 20 -18.56 6.03 -28.63
CA LEU A 20 -19.85 6.62 -28.31
C LEU A 20 -19.75 8.08 -27.81
N HIS A 21 -18.55 8.69 -27.87
CA HIS A 21 -18.28 10.04 -27.35
C HIS A 21 -18.60 10.23 -25.87
N ILE A 22 -18.59 9.14 -25.09
CA ILE A 22 -18.82 9.18 -23.64
C ILE A 22 -17.52 9.63 -22.95
N PRO A 23 -17.56 10.71 -22.16
CA PRO A 23 -16.40 11.19 -21.41
C PRO A 23 -15.77 10.10 -20.54
N THR A 24 -14.44 9.99 -20.60
CA THR A 24 -13.69 8.95 -19.89
C THR A 24 -12.51 9.54 -19.15
N ILE A 25 -12.41 9.20 -17.86
CA ILE A 25 -11.25 9.46 -17.00
C ILE A 25 -10.64 8.12 -16.61
N ILE A 26 -9.33 8.01 -16.69
CA ILE A 26 -8.60 6.81 -16.21
C ILE A 26 -7.65 7.19 -15.08
N HIS A 27 -7.32 6.24 -14.24
CA HIS A 27 -6.39 6.40 -13.15
C HIS A 27 -5.26 5.36 -13.25
N GLU A 28 -4.02 5.84 -13.20
CA GLU A 28 -2.83 4.99 -13.09
C GLU A 28 -2.36 4.98 -11.63
N SER A 29 -2.32 3.80 -11.05
CA SER A 29 -1.93 3.63 -9.66
C SER A 29 -0.43 3.38 -9.48
N ASP A 30 0.22 2.69 -10.44
CA ASP A 30 1.65 2.38 -10.39
C ASP A 30 2.50 3.52 -10.97
N MET A 31 3.80 3.50 -10.66
CA MET A 31 4.74 4.54 -11.12
C MET A 31 4.88 4.55 -12.65
N THR A 32 4.74 3.41 -13.31
CA THR A 32 4.75 3.31 -14.78
C THR A 32 3.41 2.82 -15.31
N PRO A 33 2.86 3.46 -16.39
CA PRO A 33 1.58 3.05 -16.92
C PRO A 33 1.58 1.60 -17.40
N GLY A 34 0.67 0.80 -16.82
CA GLY A 34 0.44 -0.58 -17.23
C GLY A 34 -0.12 -0.67 -18.66
N LEU A 35 0.00 -1.84 -19.31
CA LEU A 35 -0.43 -2.04 -20.70
C LEU A 35 -1.89 -1.63 -20.93
N ALA A 36 -2.79 -1.97 -20.02
CA ALA A 36 -4.20 -1.61 -20.12
C ALA A 36 -4.39 -0.09 -20.16
N ASN A 37 -3.75 0.64 -19.25
CA ASN A 37 -3.82 2.12 -19.24
C ASN A 37 -3.13 2.72 -20.48
N ARG A 38 -2.00 2.19 -20.94
CA ARG A 38 -1.35 2.64 -22.17
C ARG A 38 -2.28 2.54 -23.38
N LEU A 39 -3.08 1.47 -23.47
CA LEU A 39 -4.09 1.29 -24.53
C LEU A 39 -5.32 2.19 -24.34
N ALA A 40 -5.63 2.60 -23.12
CA ALA A 40 -6.76 3.45 -22.78
C ALA A 40 -6.45 4.97 -22.86
N ILE A 41 -5.20 5.39 -22.62
CA ILE A 41 -4.76 6.79 -22.61
C ILE A 41 -5.22 7.60 -23.86
N PRO A 42 -5.10 7.09 -25.11
CA PRO A 42 -5.55 7.84 -26.28
C PRO A 42 -7.05 8.18 -26.24
N ALA A 43 -7.87 7.28 -25.69
CA ALA A 43 -9.32 7.41 -25.60
C ALA A 43 -9.80 8.25 -24.39
N ALA A 44 -8.95 8.45 -23.38
CA ALA A 44 -9.29 9.19 -22.18
C ALA A 44 -9.20 10.71 -22.38
N GLN A 45 -10.11 11.45 -21.73
CA GLN A 45 -10.05 12.92 -21.64
C GLN A 45 -9.06 13.37 -20.57
N LYS A 46 -9.03 12.67 -19.42
CA LYS A 46 -8.08 12.92 -18.34
C LYS A 46 -7.48 11.60 -17.84
N VAL A 47 -6.23 11.70 -17.43
CA VAL A 47 -5.44 10.60 -16.89
C VAL A 47 -4.91 11.01 -15.53
N CYS A 48 -5.54 10.54 -14.49
CA CYS A 48 -5.10 10.69 -13.11
C CYS A 48 -3.92 9.76 -12.82
N CYS A 49 -3.00 10.16 -11.98
CA CYS A 49 -1.90 9.30 -11.53
C CYS A 49 -1.54 9.52 -10.07
N SER A 50 -0.97 8.45 -9.45
CA SER A 50 -0.59 8.46 -8.04
C SER A 50 0.80 9.05 -7.80
N PHE A 51 1.73 8.87 -8.74
CA PHE A 51 3.13 9.26 -8.58
C PHE A 51 3.48 10.46 -9.46
N PRO A 52 4.26 11.44 -8.93
CA PRO A 52 4.77 12.54 -9.74
C PRO A 52 5.59 12.07 -10.95
N GLU A 53 6.35 11.00 -10.78
CA GLU A 53 7.17 10.42 -11.84
C GLU A 53 6.35 9.87 -13.01
N THR A 54 5.08 9.51 -12.78
CA THR A 54 4.19 9.03 -13.84
C THR A 54 3.87 10.10 -14.85
N MET A 55 3.88 11.38 -14.44
CA MET A 55 3.55 12.52 -15.32
C MET A 55 4.39 12.57 -16.61
N GLN A 56 5.65 12.11 -16.56
CA GLN A 56 6.53 12.08 -17.73
C GLN A 56 6.08 11.09 -18.83
N TYR A 57 5.25 10.10 -18.48
CA TYR A 57 4.73 9.08 -19.41
C TYR A 57 3.36 9.43 -19.98
N LEU A 58 2.75 10.52 -19.51
CA LEU A 58 1.38 10.90 -19.84
C LEU A 58 1.35 12.12 -20.77
N PRO A 59 0.34 12.22 -21.66
CA PRO A 59 0.11 13.45 -22.43
C PRO A 59 -0.13 14.64 -21.50
N LYS A 60 0.62 15.73 -21.68
CA LYS A 60 0.62 16.90 -20.78
C LYS A 60 -0.76 17.56 -20.63
N ASP A 61 -1.56 17.55 -21.67
CA ASP A 61 -2.92 18.12 -21.71
C ASP A 61 -3.97 17.27 -20.98
N LYS A 62 -3.66 16.00 -20.74
CA LYS A 62 -4.55 15.04 -20.07
C LYS A 62 -4.12 14.69 -18.66
N ALA A 63 -2.84 14.82 -18.35
CA ALA A 63 -2.24 14.35 -17.11
C ALA A 63 -2.68 15.16 -15.89
N VAL A 64 -3.06 14.47 -14.82
CA VAL A 64 -3.43 15.06 -13.53
C VAL A 64 -2.76 14.26 -12.40
N LEU A 65 -1.91 14.91 -11.63
CA LEU A 65 -1.38 14.32 -10.38
C LEU A 65 -2.46 14.41 -9.31
N SER A 66 -3.25 13.35 -9.18
CA SER A 66 -4.34 13.29 -8.20
C SER A 66 -3.95 12.65 -6.87
N GLY A 67 -2.88 11.85 -6.85
CA GLY A 67 -2.69 10.86 -5.81
C GLY A 67 -3.61 9.65 -6.00
N SER A 68 -3.58 8.71 -5.07
CA SER A 68 -4.47 7.54 -5.05
C SER A 68 -5.60 7.74 -4.03
N PRO A 69 -6.85 7.46 -4.39
CA PRO A 69 -7.94 7.48 -3.41
C PRO A 69 -7.69 6.42 -2.34
N VAL A 70 -7.71 6.86 -1.10
CA VAL A 70 -7.55 6.02 0.10
C VAL A 70 -8.91 5.86 0.76
N ARG A 71 -9.17 4.66 1.28
CA ARG A 71 -10.42 4.34 1.96
C ARG A 71 -10.56 5.17 3.24
N GLN A 72 -11.62 5.97 3.33
CA GLN A 72 -11.86 6.87 4.47
C GLN A 72 -11.99 6.10 5.79
N GLU A 73 -12.56 4.92 5.76
CA GLU A 73 -12.72 4.05 6.93
C GLU A 73 -11.41 3.72 7.66
N LEU A 74 -10.27 3.72 6.96
CA LEU A 74 -8.98 3.43 7.58
C LEU A 74 -8.55 4.46 8.62
N PHE A 75 -9.10 5.68 8.57
CA PHE A 75 -8.81 6.75 9.54
C PHE A 75 -9.69 6.68 10.79
N GLU A 76 -10.70 5.80 10.82
CA GLU A 76 -11.66 5.67 11.92
C GLU A 76 -11.26 4.63 12.96
N GLY A 77 -10.15 3.94 12.74
CA GLY A 77 -9.66 2.92 13.65
C GLY A 77 -9.14 3.49 14.97
N THR A 78 -9.21 2.69 16.02
CA THR A 78 -8.69 3.05 17.34
C THR A 78 -7.74 2.01 17.90
N ARG A 79 -6.70 2.49 18.62
CA ARG A 79 -5.74 1.62 19.32
C ARG A 79 -6.45 0.67 20.31
N GLU A 80 -7.44 1.18 21.03
CA GLU A 80 -8.21 0.40 22.02
C GLU A 80 -8.92 -0.80 21.38
N ASN A 81 -9.61 -0.59 20.25
CA ASN A 81 -10.25 -1.69 19.52
C ASN A 81 -9.23 -2.69 18.98
N GLY A 82 -8.09 -2.22 18.47
CA GLY A 82 -7.00 -3.07 18.01
C GLY A 82 -6.44 -3.96 19.14
N LEU A 83 -6.21 -3.40 20.33
CA LEU A 83 -5.79 -4.16 21.52
C LEU A 83 -6.84 -5.21 21.92
N ARG A 84 -8.12 -4.81 21.94
CA ARG A 84 -9.22 -5.73 22.25
C ARG A 84 -9.32 -6.88 21.26
N PHE A 85 -9.16 -6.57 19.97
CA PHE A 85 -9.25 -7.57 18.90
C PHE A 85 -8.08 -8.55 18.92
N THR A 86 -6.85 -8.06 19.17
CA THR A 86 -5.64 -8.90 19.18
C THR A 86 -5.43 -9.62 20.53
N GLY A 87 -6.04 -9.14 21.61
CA GLY A 87 -5.77 -9.58 22.96
C GLY A 87 -4.39 -9.17 23.49
N PHE A 88 -3.75 -8.18 22.88
CA PHE A 88 -2.47 -7.67 23.36
C PHE A 88 -2.64 -6.79 24.59
N PRO A 89 -1.74 -6.89 25.59
CA PRO A 89 -1.72 -5.97 26.72
C PRO A 89 -1.22 -4.57 26.28
N ASP A 90 -1.76 -3.53 26.92
CA ASP A 90 -1.34 -2.14 26.68
C ASP A 90 -0.24 -1.73 27.67
N ASP A 91 0.97 -2.23 27.46
CA ASP A 91 2.14 -2.00 28.32
C ASP A 91 3.25 -1.19 27.64
N GLY A 92 2.96 -0.61 26.45
CA GLY A 92 3.89 0.23 25.70
C GLY A 92 4.89 -0.52 24.84
N LYS A 93 4.84 -1.85 24.76
CA LYS A 93 5.66 -2.64 23.84
C LYS A 93 5.24 -2.35 22.40
N PRO A 94 6.19 -2.04 21.47
CA PRO A 94 5.88 -1.71 20.09
C PRO A 94 5.11 -2.83 19.37
N VAL A 95 4.25 -2.44 18.43
CA VAL A 95 3.45 -3.37 17.61
C VAL A 95 3.85 -3.27 16.15
N LEU A 96 4.26 -4.39 15.57
CA LEU A 96 4.50 -4.57 14.14
C LEU A 96 3.27 -5.21 13.49
N LEU A 97 2.75 -4.58 12.44
CA LEU A 97 1.76 -5.20 11.56
C LEU A 97 2.42 -5.66 10.26
N VAL A 98 2.28 -6.94 9.93
CA VAL A 98 2.84 -7.56 8.71
C VAL A 98 1.73 -7.87 7.72
N ILE A 99 1.83 -7.31 6.50
CA ILE A 99 0.82 -7.45 5.45
C ILE A 99 1.47 -7.92 4.14
N GLY A 100 1.27 -9.19 3.79
CA GLY A 100 1.78 -9.79 2.55
C GLY A 100 0.86 -9.64 1.33
N GLY A 101 -0.30 -8.98 1.49
CA GLY A 101 -1.39 -8.96 0.50
C GLY A 101 -2.38 -10.12 0.69
N SER A 102 -3.48 -10.15 -0.10
CA SER A 102 -4.57 -11.12 0.06
C SER A 102 -4.15 -12.59 -0.10
N GLN A 103 -3.16 -12.86 -0.96
CA GLN A 103 -2.60 -14.21 -1.15
C GLN A 103 -1.46 -14.51 -0.18
N GLY A 104 -1.04 -13.50 0.61
CA GLY A 104 0.16 -13.58 1.42
C GLY A 104 1.45 -13.45 0.60
N ALA A 105 2.59 -13.43 1.32
CA ALA A 105 3.93 -13.37 0.74
C ALA A 105 4.79 -14.46 1.37
N ALA A 106 4.95 -15.58 0.67
CA ALA A 106 5.61 -16.77 1.23
C ALA A 106 7.00 -16.49 1.80
N CYS A 107 7.82 -15.67 1.11
CA CYS A 107 9.16 -15.30 1.57
C CYS A 107 9.11 -14.44 2.85
N ILE A 108 8.18 -13.48 2.95
CA ILE A 108 7.99 -12.66 4.16
C ILE A 108 7.51 -13.54 5.31
N ASN A 109 6.51 -14.40 5.07
CA ASN A 109 5.99 -15.33 6.08
C ASN A 109 7.10 -16.24 6.62
N ALA A 110 7.93 -16.80 5.72
CA ALA A 110 9.03 -17.68 6.10
C ALA A 110 10.12 -16.95 6.91
N ALA A 111 10.59 -15.80 6.42
CA ALA A 111 11.62 -15.01 7.11
C ALA A 111 11.13 -14.54 8.49
N LEU A 112 9.90 -14.01 8.57
CA LEU A 112 9.30 -13.57 9.83
C LEU A 112 9.22 -14.71 10.86
N ARG A 113 8.71 -15.88 10.45
CA ARG A 113 8.55 -17.03 11.36
C ARG A 113 9.89 -17.56 11.84
N ALA A 114 10.91 -17.54 10.99
CA ALA A 114 12.25 -18.01 11.36
C ALA A 114 12.91 -17.11 12.40
N CYS A 115 12.67 -15.79 12.40
CA CYS A 115 13.23 -14.85 13.39
C CYS A 115 12.21 -14.43 14.47
N LEU A 116 11.04 -15.05 14.53
CA LEU A 116 9.98 -14.69 15.47
C LEU A 116 10.43 -14.66 16.94
N PRO A 117 11.20 -15.65 17.47
CA PRO A 117 11.65 -15.63 18.87
C PRO A 117 12.52 -14.41 19.21
N GLU A 118 13.27 -13.87 18.23
CA GLU A 118 14.09 -12.69 18.43
C GLU A 118 13.23 -11.42 18.42
N LEU A 119 12.34 -11.31 17.45
CA LEU A 119 11.44 -10.16 17.31
C LEU A 119 10.51 -10.01 18.53
N LEU A 120 9.99 -11.12 19.06
CA LEU A 120 9.08 -11.10 20.21
C LEU A 120 9.75 -10.64 21.51
N LYS A 121 11.07 -10.58 21.60
CA LYS A 121 11.74 -9.91 22.72
C LYS A 121 11.51 -8.39 22.75
N GLN A 122 11.32 -7.78 21.57
CA GLN A 122 11.31 -6.33 21.39
C GLN A 122 9.96 -5.77 21.01
N MET A 123 9.12 -6.53 20.31
CA MET A 123 7.85 -6.06 19.76
C MET A 123 6.77 -7.14 19.76
N ARG A 124 5.51 -6.75 19.69
CA ARG A 124 4.38 -7.63 19.38
C ARG A 124 4.12 -7.65 17.88
N ILE A 125 3.57 -8.75 17.39
CA ILE A 125 3.41 -8.93 15.95
C ILE A 125 1.99 -9.37 15.63
N ILE A 126 1.37 -8.61 14.71
CA ILE A 126 0.14 -8.95 14.02
C ILE A 126 0.53 -9.40 12.61
N HIS A 127 0.22 -10.63 12.24
CA HIS A 127 0.66 -11.21 10.97
C HIS A 127 -0.54 -11.57 10.09
N LEU A 128 -0.79 -10.74 9.04
CA LEU A 128 -1.74 -11.08 7.98
C LEU A 128 -1.01 -11.94 6.94
N CYS A 129 -1.03 -13.24 7.16
CA CYS A 129 -0.20 -14.20 6.42
C CYS A 129 -0.76 -14.58 5.04
N GLY A 130 -2.02 -14.22 4.75
CA GLY A 130 -2.73 -14.57 3.50
C GLY A 130 -3.48 -15.90 3.61
N LYS A 131 -4.42 -16.09 2.69
CA LYS A 131 -5.32 -17.24 2.66
C LYS A 131 -4.55 -18.58 2.57
N GLY A 132 -4.87 -19.52 3.45
CA GLY A 132 -4.25 -20.85 3.51
C GLY A 132 -2.84 -20.88 4.10
N ASN A 133 -2.37 -19.77 4.69
CA ASN A 133 -1.01 -19.67 5.22
C ASN A 133 -0.93 -19.58 6.74
N LEU A 134 -2.02 -19.88 7.47
CA LEU A 134 -1.98 -20.02 8.93
C LEU A 134 -1.09 -21.18 9.33
N ASP A 135 -0.30 -20.97 10.38
CA ASP A 135 0.47 -22.04 11.03
C ASP A 135 0.00 -22.21 12.48
N PRO A 136 -0.92 -23.15 12.75
CA PRO A 136 -1.50 -23.35 14.08
C PRO A 136 -0.49 -23.86 15.12
N SER A 137 0.69 -24.31 14.70
CA SER A 137 1.76 -24.74 15.61
C SER A 137 2.46 -23.57 16.30
N ILE A 138 2.41 -22.37 15.70
CA ILE A 138 3.04 -21.17 16.25
C ILE A 138 2.05 -20.46 17.17
N ARG A 139 2.32 -20.49 18.47
CA ARG A 139 1.45 -19.89 19.49
C ARG A 139 2.27 -19.09 20.51
N HIS A 140 2.06 -17.77 20.55
CA HIS A 140 2.63 -16.86 21.55
C HIS A 140 1.52 -15.92 22.04
N PRO A 141 0.65 -16.39 22.98
CA PRO A 141 -0.49 -15.60 23.46
C PRO A 141 -0.06 -14.24 24.01
N GLY A 142 -0.76 -13.17 23.60
CA GLY A 142 -0.43 -11.81 24.01
C GLY A 142 0.78 -11.17 23.32
N GLU A 143 1.51 -11.92 22.48
CA GLU A 143 2.73 -11.45 21.81
C GLU A 143 2.66 -11.55 20.28
N TYR A 144 1.99 -12.60 19.76
CA TYR A 144 1.86 -12.87 18.34
C TYR A 144 0.48 -13.40 17.99
N VAL A 145 -0.13 -12.78 16.99
CA VAL A 145 -1.39 -13.26 16.40
C VAL A 145 -1.24 -13.33 14.88
N GLN A 146 -1.87 -14.33 14.27
CA GLN A 146 -1.88 -14.48 12.83
C GLN A 146 -3.31 -14.63 12.32
N TYR A 147 -3.57 -14.01 11.16
CA TYR A 147 -4.84 -14.06 10.46
C TYR A 147 -4.59 -14.30 8.98
N GLU A 148 -5.48 -15.01 8.30
CA GLU A 148 -5.42 -15.15 6.85
C GLU A 148 -5.76 -13.84 6.15
N TYR A 149 -6.83 -13.21 6.58
CA TYR A 149 -7.37 -11.99 6.02
C TYR A 149 -8.20 -11.26 7.08
N ILE A 150 -8.18 -9.94 7.04
CA ILE A 150 -9.01 -9.06 7.90
C ILE A 150 -9.55 -7.93 7.03
N GLU A 151 -10.79 -7.56 7.23
CA GLU A 151 -11.47 -6.49 6.52
C GLU A 151 -11.94 -5.38 7.46
N SER A 152 -12.93 -5.65 8.30
CA SER A 152 -13.58 -4.65 9.17
C SER A 152 -12.65 -4.09 10.25
N GLU A 153 -11.81 -4.94 10.87
CA GLU A 153 -10.91 -4.57 11.95
C GLU A 153 -9.54 -4.05 11.47
N LEU A 154 -9.30 -4.07 10.15
CA LEU A 154 -8.02 -3.64 9.58
C LEU A 154 -7.67 -2.19 9.98
N LYS A 155 -8.66 -1.30 10.05
CA LYS A 155 -8.50 0.07 10.52
C LYS A 155 -7.95 0.14 11.94
N ASP A 156 -8.44 -0.70 12.84
CA ASP A 156 -8.01 -0.75 14.22
C ASP A 156 -6.60 -1.35 14.37
N LEU A 157 -6.26 -2.31 13.51
CA LEU A 157 -4.90 -2.85 13.44
C LEU A 157 -3.91 -1.81 12.92
N PHE A 158 -4.29 -0.99 11.93
CA PHE A 158 -3.48 0.14 11.51
C PHE A 158 -3.33 1.18 12.64
N ALA A 159 -4.40 1.49 13.38
CA ALA A 159 -4.33 2.40 14.51
C ALA A 159 -3.41 1.87 15.62
N LEU A 160 -3.46 0.56 15.91
CA LEU A 160 -2.64 -0.10 16.92
C LEU A 160 -1.15 -0.16 16.52
N ALA A 161 -0.84 -0.40 15.25
CA ALA A 161 0.52 -0.63 14.78
C ALA A 161 1.41 0.60 14.88
N ASP A 162 2.61 0.44 15.42
CA ASP A 162 3.67 1.46 15.45
C ASP A 162 4.49 1.47 14.16
N MET A 163 4.59 0.33 13.48
CA MET A 163 5.27 0.17 12.19
C MET A 163 4.68 -0.98 11.37
N ILE A 164 4.94 -0.93 10.08
CA ILE A 164 4.36 -1.87 9.11
C ILE A 164 5.47 -2.57 8.31
N LEU A 165 5.35 -3.87 8.12
CA LEU A 165 6.10 -4.63 7.12
C LEU A 165 5.15 -5.00 5.98
N SER A 166 5.43 -4.57 4.75
CA SER A 166 4.49 -4.75 3.64
C SER A 166 5.18 -5.00 2.30
N ARG A 167 4.42 -5.53 1.34
CA ARG A 167 4.73 -5.42 -0.08
C ARG A 167 4.55 -3.98 -0.56
N ALA A 168 5.15 -3.65 -1.72
CA ALA A 168 5.12 -2.30 -2.31
C ALA A 168 4.07 -2.15 -3.43
N GLY A 169 2.90 -2.74 -3.25
CA GLY A 169 1.76 -2.50 -4.14
C GLY A 169 1.27 -1.06 -4.03
N ALA A 170 0.97 -0.40 -5.16
CA ALA A 170 0.66 1.02 -5.21
C ALA A 170 -0.44 1.46 -4.23
N ASN A 171 -1.55 0.72 -4.14
CA ASN A 171 -2.63 1.07 -3.20
C ASN A 171 -2.16 0.96 -1.74
N ALA A 172 -1.44 -0.12 -1.39
CA ALA A 172 -0.97 -0.32 -0.02
C ALA A 172 -0.02 0.80 0.44
N ILE A 173 0.96 1.17 -0.39
CA ILE A 173 1.91 2.23 0.00
C ILE A 173 1.25 3.61 0.06
N CYS A 174 0.22 3.88 -0.75
CA CYS A 174 -0.57 5.10 -0.65
C CYS A 174 -1.40 5.15 0.66
N GLU A 175 -1.94 4.01 1.10
CA GLU A 175 -2.61 3.90 2.40
C GLU A 175 -1.61 4.15 3.55
N LEU A 176 -0.40 3.57 3.49
CA LEU A 176 0.65 3.77 4.49
C LEU A 176 1.09 5.25 4.58
N LEU A 177 1.24 5.91 3.42
CA LEU A 177 1.56 7.34 3.34
C LEU A 177 0.45 8.19 3.99
N ALA A 178 -0.81 7.93 3.63
CA ALA A 178 -1.96 8.67 4.14
C ALA A 178 -2.13 8.50 5.67
N LEU A 179 -1.89 7.29 6.18
CA LEU A 179 -1.92 6.96 7.60
C LEU A 179 -0.62 7.34 8.34
N ARG A 180 0.40 7.84 7.62
CA ARG A 180 1.73 8.20 8.15
C ARG A 180 2.37 7.07 8.96
N LYS A 181 2.24 5.83 8.48
CA LYS A 181 2.78 4.65 9.18
C LYS A 181 4.21 4.37 8.75
N PRO A 182 5.19 4.44 9.67
CA PRO A 182 6.56 4.01 9.41
C PRO A 182 6.55 2.59 8.84
N ASN A 183 7.26 2.37 7.74
CA ASN A 183 7.13 1.10 7.05
C ASN A 183 8.42 0.60 6.42
N LEU A 184 8.58 -0.73 6.45
CA LEU A 184 9.59 -1.48 5.69
C LEU A 184 8.89 -2.14 4.50
N LEU A 185 9.28 -1.75 3.30
CA LEU A 185 8.74 -2.33 2.08
C LEU A 185 9.66 -3.43 1.55
N ILE A 186 9.06 -4.58 1.27
CA ILE A 186 9.71 -5.69 0.57
C ILE A 186 9.00 -5.85 -0.78
N PRO A 187 9.48 -5.15 -1.83
CA PRO A 187 8.87 -5.25 -3.15
C PRO A 187 8.98 -6.67 -3.70
N LEU A 188 7.97 -7.08 -4.47
CA LEU A 188 8.01 -8.34 -5.20
C LEU A 188 9.17 -8.31 -6.21
N SER A 189 9.95 -9.37 -6.27
CA SER A 189 11.16 -9.44 -7.11
C SER A 189 10.84 -9.28 -8.61
N ALA A 190 11.84 -8.83 -9.37
CA ALA A 190 11.71 -8.71 -10.83
C ALA A 190 11.49 -10.06 -11.51
N ALA A 191 11.93 -11.16 -10.89
CA ALA A 191 11.69 -12.51 -11.40
C ALA A 191 10.22 -12.96 -11.27
N ALA A 192 9.50 -12.43 -10.27
CA ALA A 192 8.11 -12.76 -9.98
C ALA A 192 7.11 -11.71 -10.49
N SER A 193 7.57 -10.55 -10.97
CA SER A 193 6.71 -9.44 -11.42
C SER A 193 7.35 -8.68 -12.59
N ARG A 194 6.62 -7.66 -13.09
CA ARG A 194 7.17 -6.71 -14.08
C ARG A 194 8.06 -5.62 -13.47
N GLY A 195 8.33 -5.69 -12.17
CA GLY A 195 9.14 -4.70 -11.46
C GLY A 195 8.38 -3.46 -10.98
N ASP A 196 7.07 -3.38 -11.19
CA ASP A 196 6.26 -2.21 -10.79
C ASP A 196 6.43 -1.92 -9.29
N GLN A 197 6.40 -2.95 -8.42
CA GLN A 197 6.59 -2.78 -6.98
C GLN A 197 7.99 -2.26 -6.61
N ILE A 198 9.03 -2.66 -7.36
CA ILE A 198 10.39 -2.17 -7.13
C ILE A 198 10.44 -0.67 -7.40
N LEU A 199 9.86 -0.22 -8.51
CA LEU A 199 9.81 1.20 -8.86
C LEU A 199 9.00 2.01 -7.85
N ASN A 200 7.83 1.50 -7.45
CA ASN A 200 7.00 2.11 -6.42
C ASN A 200 7.77 2.29 -5.10
N ALA A 201 8.45 1.20 -4.64
CA ALA A 201 9.25 1.23 -3.41
C ALA A 201 10.39 2.24 -3.50
N ARG A 202 11.12 2.27 -4.62
CA ARG A 202 12.23 3.21 -4.82
C ARG A 202 11.79 4.67 -4.84
N SER A 203 10.60 4.98 -5.41
CA SER A 203 10.04 6.33 -5.34
C SER A 203 9.78 6.75 -3.90
N TYR A 204 9.20 5.88 -3.08
CA TYR A 204 8.90 6.16 -1.67
C TYR A 204 10.17 6.23 -0.80
N GLU A 205 11.16 5.39 -1.07
CA GLU A 205 12.49 5.45 -0.41
C GLU A 205 13.17 6.79 -0.69
N LYS A 206 13.21 7.21 -1.97
CA LYS A 206 13.81 8.50 -2.39
C LYS A 206 13.15 9.70 -1.73
N GLN A 207 11.84 9.63 -1.49
CA GLN A 207 11.08 10.68 -0.82
C GLN A 207 11.19 10.61 0.72
N GLY A 208 11.84 9.58 1.26
CA GLY A 208 12.00 9.37 2.70
C GLY A 208 10.75 8.83 3.40
N TYR A 209 9.76 8.33 2.67
CA TYR A 209 8.50 7.81 3.24
C TYR A 209 8.62 6.37 3.75
N SER A 210 9.55 5.60 3.18
CA SER A 210 9.69 4.17 3.47
C SER A 210 11.14 3.74 3.58
N MET A 211 11.40 2.73 4.39
CA MET A 211 12.60 1.90 4.27
C MET A 211 12.35 0.78 3.27
N VAL A 212 13.33 0.42 2.47
CA VAL A 212 13.20 -0.65 1.46
C VAL A 212 14.23 -1.74 1.69
N LEU A 213 13.80 -3.00 1.62
CA LEU A 213 14.65 -4.17 1.59
C LEU A 213 14.25 -5.03 0.39
N GLU A 214 15.18 -5.24 -0.54
CA GLU A 214 14.96 -6.10 -1.70
C GLU A 214 14.67 -7.55 -1.25
N GLU A 215 13.73 -8.22 -1.92
CA GLU A 215 13.30 -9.58 -1.55
C GLU A 215 14.47 -10.57 -1.53
N GLU A 216 15.43 -10.40 -2.44
CA GLU A 216 16.64 -11.22 -2.57
C GLU A 216 17.60 -11.07 -1.38
N LYS A 217 17.47 -9.99 -0.62
CA LYS A 217 18.26 -9.70 0.59
C LYS A 217 17.52 -10.02 1.88
N LEU A 218 16.27 -10.47 1.77
CA LEU A 218 15.46 -10.81 2.93
C LEU A 218 15.93 -12.13 3.55
N THR A 219 16.52 -12.05 4.74
CA THR A 219 16.90 -13.21 5.54
C THR A 219 16.42 -13.06 6.98
N PRO A 220 16.32 -14.16 7.75
CA PRO A 220 15.94 -14.12 9.17
C PRO A 220 16.89 -13.28 10.04
N GLU A 221 18.14 -13.09 9.63
CA GLU A 221 19.14 -12.31 10.36
C GLU A 221 18.99 -10.80 10.06
N ILE A 222 18.73 -10.44 8.80
CA ILE A 222 18.63 -9.05 8.36
C ILE A 222 17.29 -8.43 8.79
N LEU A 223 16.22 -9.19 8.80
CA LEU A 223 14.88 -8.66 9.07
C LEU A 223 14.77 -8.00 10.45
N PRO A 224 15.22 -8.61 11.57
CA PRO A 224 15.19 -7.97 12.89
C PRO A 224 15.99 -6.66 12.94
N GLU A 225 17.19 -6.64 12.33
CA GLU A 225 18.03 -5.45 12.27
C GLU A 225 17.30 -4.28 11.56
N LYS A 226 16.68 -4.56 10.40
CA LYS A 226 15.95 -3.54 9.64
C LYS A 226 14.71 -3.03 10.37
N LEU A 227 13.97 -3.91 11.04
CA LEU A 227 12.81 -3.51 11.82
C LEU A 227 13.20 -2.68 13.04
N GLN A 228 14.30 -3.03 13.71
CA GLN A 228 14.82 -2.22 14.82
C GLN A 228 15.25 -0.84 14.34
N ALA A 229 16.01 -0.76 13.25
CA ALA A 229 16.43 0.51 12.64
C ALA A 229 15.24 1.36 12.19
N LEU A 230 14.18 0.75 11.65
CA LEU A 230 12.95 1.44 11.30
C LEU A 230 12.27 2.04 12.55
N TYR A 231 12.15 1.26 13.61
CA TYR A 231 11.53 1.71 14.85
C TYR A 231 12.26 2.87 15.50
N GLU A 232 13.59 2.78 15.59
CA GLU A 232 14.44 3.83 16.15
C GLU A 232 14.34 5.14 15.35
N ASN A 233 14.21 5.05 14.03
CA ASN A 233 14.11 6.20 13.14
C ASN A 233 12.67 6.55 12.73
N ARG A 234 11.65 5.98 13.38
CA ARG A 234 10.24 6.10 12.95
C ARG A 234 9.76 7.54 12.82
N GLN A 235 10.21 8.42 13.70
CA GLN A 235 9.80 9.82 13.67
C GLN A 235 10.22 10.52 12.38
N ARG A 236 11.42 10.23 11.86
CA ARG A 236 11.89 10.74 10.57
C ARG A 236 10.94 10.39 9.41
N TYR A 237 10.43 9.15 9.40
CA TYR A 237 9.47 8.72 8.36
C TYR A 237 8.12 9.41 8.54
N ILE A 238 7.63 9.56 9.76
CA ILE A 238 6.39 10.28 10.07
C ILE A 238 6.49 11.73 9.61
N ASP A 239 7.59 12.41 9.91
CA ASP A 239 7.81 13.81 9.54
C ASP A 239 7.87 13.99 8.02
N ALA A 240 8.58 13.09 7.32
CA ALA A 240 8.64 13.09 5.87
C ALA A 240 7.25 12.89 5.24
N MET A 241 6.49 11.90 5.71
CA MET A 241 5.12 11.64 5.24
C MET A 241 4.16 12.79 5.59
N SER A 242 4.36 13.46 6.71
CA SER A 242 3.55 14.61 7.13
C SER A 242 3.79 15.85 6.27
N SER A 243 5.00 16.00 5.74
CA SER A 243 5.37 17.08 4.81
C SER A 243 4.96 16.80 3.36
N ALA A 244 4.55 15.57 3.05
CA ALA A 244 4.04 15.24 1.73
C ALA A 244 2.81 16.11 1.42
N ALA A 245 2.74 16.67 0.21
CA ALA A 245 1.56 17.35 -0.27
C ALA A 245 0.42 16.32 -0.35
N GLN A 246 -0.40 16.26 0.68
CA GLN A 246 -1.59 15.41 0.69
C GLN A 246 -2.63 16.04 -0.24
N SER A 247 -2.61 15.63 -1.50
CA SER A 247 -3.74 15.90 -2.38
C SER A 247 -4.92 15.06 -1.88
N ASN A 248 -6.07 15.67 -1.63
CA ASN A 248 -7.30 14.90 -1.44
C ASN A 248 -7.68 14.29 -2.79
N ALA A 249 -7.14 13.10 -3.06
CA ALA A 249 -7.32 12.41 -4.33
C ALA A 249 -8.80 12.21 -4.68
N ILE A 250 -9.65 12.00 -3.65
CA ILE A 250 -11.08 11.81 -3.82
C ILE A 250 -11.71 13.11 -4.36
N ASP A 251 -11.43 14.25 -3.74
CA ASP A 251 -12.01 15.55 -4.17
C ASP A 251 -11.52 15.94 -5.57
N ILE A 252 -10.23 15.71 -5.86
CA ILE A 252 -9.69 15.98 -7.19
C ILE A 252 -10.40 15.13 -8.25
N ILE A 253 -10.53 13.83 -8.00
CA ILE A 253 -11.16 12.90 -8.96
C ILE A 253 -12.66 13.20 -9.09
N CYS A 254 -13.37 13.46 -8.00
CA CYS A 254 -14.79 13.83 -8.02
C CYS A 254 -15.01 15.14 -8.79
N GLY A 255 -14.20 16.16 -8.54
CA GLY A 255 -14.28 17.42 -9.27
C GLY A 255 -14.02 17.26 -10.78
N LEU A 256 -13.10 16.39 -11.19
CA LEU A 256 -12.90 16.04 -12.59
C LEU A 256 -14.11 15.30 -13.19
N ILE A 257 -14.71 14.38 -12.42
CA ILE A 257 -15.91 13.65 -12.82
C ILE A 257 -17.06 14.63 -13.06
N GLU A 258 -17.31 15.55 -12.15
CA GLU A 258 -18.36 16.56 -12.25
C GLU A 258 -18.13 17.49 -13.44
N SER A 259 -16.89 17.99 -13.60
CA SER A 259 -16.55 18.89 -14.71
C SER A 259 -16.73 18.25 -16.09
N CYS A 260 -16.36 16.96 -16.22
CA CYS A 260 -16.53 16.22 -17.47
C CYS A 260 -17.99 15.79 -17.74
N SER A 261 -18.81 15.69 -16.71
CA SER A 261 -20.24 15.31 -16.84
C SER A 261 -21.11 16.50 -17.26
N ASN A 262 -20.71 17.74 -16.94
CA ASN A 262 -21.45 18.96 -17.25
C ASN A 262 -21.20 19.50 -18.66
N VAL A 263 -20.41 18.85 -19.48
CA VAL A 263 -20.06 19.24 -20.87
C VAL A 263 -20.98 18.57 -21.92
N THR A 264 -22.09 17.98 -21.50
CA THR A 264 -23.10 17.37 -22.42
C THR A 264 -24.29 18.27 -22.61
#